data_b2c978844d2e21ac78d9f772cd2fd44c
#
_entry.id   b2c978844d2e21ac78d9f772cd2fd44c
#
_cell.length_a   1.000
_cell.length_b   1.000
_cell.length_c   1.000
_cell.angle_alpha   90.00
_cell.angle_beta   90.00
_cell.angle_gamma   90.00
#
_symmetry.space_group_name_H-M   'P 1'
#
loop_
_entity.id
_entity.type
_entity.pdbx_description
1 polymer ?
#
loop_
_entity_poly.entity_id
_entity_poly.type
_entity_poly.pdbx_seq_one_letter_code
_entity_poly.pdbx_strand_id
1 'polypeptide(L)' 'MTQLQDKRRASGMRQSELAKAAEMSVRTLQALEVGARNIDKVSVLTALKLARALDCSIEDILDWSE' A
#
# COMPACT_ATOMS: atom_id res chain seq x y z
N MET A 1 -8.26 2.80 -9.59
CA MET A 1 -8.01 2.12 -8.31
C MET A 1 -6.68 1.42 -8.37
N THR A 2 -5.96 1.39 -7.26
CA THR A 2 -4.62 0.83 -7.23
C THR A 2 -4.63 -0.60 -6.71
N GLN A 3 -3.58 -1.34 -7.01
CA GLN A 3 -3.38 -2.70 -6.47
C GLN A 3 -3.32 -2.66 -4.95
N LEU A 4 -2.68 -1.63 -4.40
CA LEU A 4 -2.59 -1.46 -2.95
C LEU A 4 -3.99 -1.37 -2.32
N GLN A 5 -4.85 -0.55 -2.88
CA GLN A 5 -6.22 -0.41 -2.38
C GLN A 5 -7.00 -1.71 -2.50
N ASP A 6 -6.87 -2.39 -3.63
CA ASP A 6 -7.55 -3.66 -3.85
C ASP A 6 -7.11 -4.72 -2.84
N LYS A 7 -5.82 -4.81 -2.58
CA LYS A 7 -5.29 -5.76 -1.59
C LYS A 7 -5.78 -5.44 -0.19
N ARG A 8 -5.77 -4.14 0.17
CA ARG A 8 -6.26 -3.74 1.49
C ARG A 8 -7.73 -4.11 1.67
N ARG A 9 -8.55 -3.83 0.68
CA ARG A 9 -9.99 -4.15 0.75
C ARG A 9 -10.22 -5.65 0.84
N ALA A 10 -9.46 -6.41 0.07
CA ALA A 10 -9.56 -7.87 0.09
C ALA A 10 -9.17 -8.45 1.45
N SER A 11 -8.24 -7.81 2.16
CA SER A 11 -7.81 -8.26 3.48
C SER A 11 -8.76 -7.84 4.61
N GLY A 12 -9.71 -6.95 4.31
CA GLY A 12 -10.64 -6.43 5.32
C GLY A 12 -10.04 -5.37 6.24
N MET A 13 -8.84 -4.88 5.95
CA MET A 13 -8.20 -3.87 6.79
C MET A 13 -8.73 -2.48 6.50
N ARG A 14 -8.82 -1.66 7.55
CA ARG A 14 -9.11 -0.24 7.41
C ARG A 14 -7.83 0.50 7.03
N GLN A 15 -7.98 1.69 6.42
CA GLN A 15 -6.82 2.52 6.08
C GLN A 15 -5.98 2.84 7.32
N SER A 16 -6.62 3.15 8.44
CA SER A 16 -5.90 3.46 9.68
C SER A 16 -5.09 2.28 10.19
N GLU A 17 -5.63 1.07 10.05
CA GLU A 17 -4.94 -0.14 10.48
C GLU A 17 -3.71 -0.42 9.62
N LEU A 18 -3.87 -0.31 8.30
CA LEU A 18 -2.74 -0.53 7.39
C LEU A 18 -1.68 0.54 7.56
N ALA A 19 -2.09 1.80 7.67
CA ALA A 19 -1.14 2.90 7.86
C ALA A 19 -0.32 2.70 9.13
N LYS A 20 -0.96 2.29 10.21
CA LYS A 20 -0.27 2.02 11.46
C LYS A 20 0.71 0.87 11.32
N ALA A 21 0.29 -0.22 10.68
CA ALA A 21 1.14 -1.39 10.48
C ALA A 21 2.36 -1.07 9.62
N ALA A 22 2.20 -0.18 8.65
CA ALA A 22 3.29 0.24 7.76
C ALA A 22 4.05 1.46 8.28
N GLU A 23 3.71 1.93 9.47
CA GLU A 23 4.37 3.07 10.10
C GLU A 23 4.31 4.34 9.25
N MET A 24 3.16 4.61 8.67
CA MET A 24 2.93 5.82 7.87
C MET A 24 1.64 6.50 8.29
N SER A 25 1.45 7.75 7.85
CA SER A 25 0.20 8.46 8.13
C SER A 25 -0.91 7.96 7.21
N VAL A 26 -2.16 8.08 7.69
CA VAL A 26 -3.33 7.74 6.87
C VAL A 26 -3.38 8.60 5.61
N ARG A 27 -2.99 9.87 5.72
CA ARG A 27 -2.96 10.78 4.57
C ARG A 27 -2.02 10.28 3.48
N THR A 28 -0.84 9.81 3.86
CA THR A 28 0.12 9.24 2.91
C THR A 28 -0.44 7.98 2.27
N LEU A 29 -1.05 7.11 3.06
CA LEU A 29 -1.66 5.90 2.53
C LEU A 29 -2.79 6.23 1.56
N GLN A 30 -3.64 7.20 1.90
CA GLN A 30 -4.71 7.64 1.00
C GLN A 30 -4.17 8.12 -0.34
N ALA A 31 -3.09 8.92 -0.31
CA ALA A 31 -2.48 9.42 -1.54
C ALA A 31 -1.94 8.26 -2.39
N LEU A 32 -1.36 7.26 -1.77
CA LEU A 32 -0.88 6.07 -2.49
C LEU A 32 -2.04 5.27 -3.07
N GLU A 33 -3.14 5.13 -2.34
CA GLU A 33 -4.28 4.33 -2.80
C GLU A 33 -5.03 4.96 -3.97
N VAL A 34 -5.10 6.28 -4.02
CA VAL A 34 -5.78 6.97 -5.12
C VAL A 34 -4.87 7.29 -6.29
N GLY A 35 -3.59 6.97 -6.18
CA GLY A 35 -2.63 7.22 -7.25
C GLY A 35 -2.09 8.64 -7.31
N ALA A 36 -2.40 9.50 -6.32
CA ALA A 36 -1.83 10.84 -6.23
C ALA A 36 -0.34 10.79 -5.92
N ARG A 37 0.09 9.75 -5.23
CA ARG A 37 1.50 9.42 -5.02
C ARG A 37 1.78 8.08 -5.67
N ASN A 38 2.92 8.00 -6.35
CA ASN A 38 3.30 6.78 -7.04
C ASN A 38 3.97 5.81 -6.07
N ILE A 39 3.38 4.65 -5.88
CA ILE A 39 3.93 3.64 -4.97
C ILE A 39 5.30 3.14 -5.43
N ASP A 40 5.59 3.20 -6.73
CA ASP A 40 6.90 2.79 -7.26
C ASP A 40 8.03 3.67 -6.72
N LYS A 41 7.70 4.87 -6.26
CA LYS A 41 8.68 5.85 -5.79
C LYS A 41 8.85 5.89 -4.28
N VAL A 42 8.08 5.08 -3.54
CA VAL A 42 8.31 4.96 -2.10
C VAL A 42 9.54 4.11 -1.86
N SER A 43 10.12 4.22 -0.67
CA SER A 43 11.29 3.42 -0.35
C SER A 43 10.94 1.93 -0.34
N VAL A 44 11.94 1.09 -0.62
CA VAL A 44 11.75 -0.36 -0.58
C VAL A 44 11.26 -0.79 0.80
N LEU A 45 11.77 -0.18 1.86
CA LEU A 45 11.35 -0.52 3.22
C LEU A 45 9.87 -0.23 3.43
N THR A 46 9.39 0.91 2.96
CA THR A 46 7.97 1.26 3.07
C THR A 46 7.10 0.26 2.30
N ALA A 47 7.50 -0.06 1.06
CA ALA A 47 6.78 -1.04 0.25
C ALA A 47 6.76 -2.41 0.92
N LEU A 48 7.87 -2.81 1.52
CA LEU A 48 7.96 -4.09 2.23
C LEU A 48 7.04 -4.13 3.44
N LYS A 49 6.96 -3.04 4.20
CA LYS A 49 6.06 -2.96 5.36
C LYS A 49 4.61 -3.08 4.94
N LEU A 50 4.23 -2.43 3.84
CA LEU A 50 2.87 -2.54 3.30
C LEU A 50 2.57 -3.97 2.88
N ALA A 51 3.48 -4.58 2.13
CA ALA A 51 3.30 -5.95 1.64
C ALA A 51 3.16 -6.94 2.79
N ARG A 52 4.01 -6.80 3.82
CA ARG A 52 3.95 -7.68 4.99
C ARG A 52 2.65 -7.52 5.76
N ALA A 53 2.18 -6.27 5.91
CA ALA A 53 0.92 -6.01 6.60
C ALA A 53 -0.26 -6.64 5.86
N LEU A 54 -0.18 -6.73 4.54
CA LEU A 54 -1.21 -7.32 3.69
C LEU A 54 -0.98 -8.80 3.39
N ASP A 55 0.08 -9.37 3.94
CA ASP A 55 0.45 -10.76 3.73
C ASP A 55 0.57 -11.13 2.25
N CYS A 56 1.26 -10.27 1.50
CA CYS A 56 1.49 -10.47 0.07
C CYS A 56 2.91 -10.02 -0.30
N SER A 57 3.28 -10.20 -1.55
CA SER A 57 4.59 -9.75 -2.04
C SER A 57 4.52 -8.28 -2.44
N ILE A 58 5.69 -7.64 -2.54
CA ILE A 58 5.78 -6.25 -3.00
C ILE A 58 5.16 -6.12 -4.39
N GLU A 59 5.39 -7.10 -5.26
CA GLU A 59 4.87 -7.10 -6.62
C GLU A 59 3.36 -7.02 -6.68
N ASP A 60 2.68 -7.55 -5.67
CA ASP A 60 1.22 -7.56 -5.62
C ASP A 60 0.62 -6.19 -5.35
N ILE A 61 1.41 -5.24 -4.84
CA ILE A 61 0.90 -3.91 -4.51
C ILE A 61 1.43 -2.83 -5.43
N LEU A 62 2.36 -3.16 -6.33
CA LEU A 62 2.88 -2.20 -7.31
C LEU A 62 1.93 -2.09 -8.49
N ASP A 63 1.72 -0.86 -8.96
CA ASP A 63 0.89 -0.59 -10.14
C ASP A 63 1.79 -0.49 -11.38
N TRP A 64 2.57 -1.53 -11.60
CA TRP A 64 3.46 -1.56 -12.75
C TRP A 64 2.81 -2.28 -13.92
N SER A 65 3.13 -1.83 -15.10
CA SER A 65 2.67 -2.47 -16.33
C SER A 65 3.86 -2.67 -17.26
N GLU A 66 3.78 -3.71 -18.02
CA GLU A 66 4.78 -4.01 -19.04
C GLU A 66 4.58 -3.18 -20.28
#